data_22ca850f2e03fa193f7b732661ffe36e
#
_entry.id   22ca850f2e03fa193f7b732661ffe36e
#
_cell.length_a   1.000
_cell.length_b   1.000
_cell.length_c   1.000
_cell.angle_alpha   90.00
_cell.angle_beta   90.00
_cell.angle_gamma   90.00
#
_symmetry.space_group_name_H-M   'P 1'
#
loop_
_entity.id
_entity.type
_entity.pdbx_description
1 polymer ?
#
loop_
_entity_poly.entity_id
_entity_poly.type
_entity_poly.pdbx_seq_one_letter_code
_entity_poly.pdbx_strand_id
1 'polypeptide(L)'
;MSGKDQEPNGPQAVDLTALELDQLLSLFIGMLSAKAWQYMGIRLKPGKKETEKDLAKASATIDCVSYLVEKAIPYILEEEANKLRALVTDLQINYARQT
;
A
#
# COMPACT_ATOMS: atom_id res chain seq x y z
N MET A 1 -0.56 19.40 27.24
CA MET A 1 -0.53 19.14 27.07
C MET A 1 -0.54 18.69 26.87
N SER A 2 -0.47 18.90 26.61
CA SER A 2 -0.48 18.51 26.34
C SER A 2 -0.50 17.89 26.01
N GLY A 3 -0.38 17.99 25.85
CA GLY A 3 -0.33 17.42 25.62
C GLY A 3 -0.45 16.85 25.28
N LYS A 4 -0.37 16.95 25.14
CA LYS A 4 -0.45 16.43 25.07
C LYS A 4 -0.67 15.88 24.89
N ASP A 5 -0.48 16.28 24.69
CA ASP A 5 -0.66 15.82 24.70
C ASP A 5 -1.05 15.05 24.44
N GLN A 6 -0.99 14.93 24.21
CA GLN A 6 -1.28 14.30 24.11
C GLN A 6 -1.67 13.39 23.92
N GLU A 7 -1.55 13.12 23.80
CA GLU A 7 -1.79 12.24 23.82
C GLU A 7 -2.13 11.46 24.01
N PRO A 8 -2.18 11.34 23.80
CA PRO A 8 -2.41 10.46 24.04
C PRO A 8 -2.38 9.52 24.37
N ASN A 9 -2.22 9.48 24.51
CA ASN A 9 -2.44 8.41 25.14
C ASN A 9 -2.38 7.05 24.67
N GLY A 10 -2.31 6.18 25.05
CA GLY A 10 -2.22 5.02 24.23
C GLY A 10 -1.18 5.21 23.16
N PRO A 11 -1.17 4.38 22.09
CA PRO A 11 -0.20 4.63 21.01
C PRO A 11 -0.31 6.05 20.51
N GLN A 12 0.80 6.68 20.32
CA GLN A 12 0.82 8.03 19.82
C GLN A 12 0.32 8.07 18.40
N ALA A 13 -0.49 9.06 18.10
CA ALA A 13 -0.85 9.32 16.72
C ALA A 13 0.41 9.78 15.98
N VAL A 14 0.67 9.18 14.82
CA VAL A 14 1.80 9.55 14.01
C VAL A 14 1.34 10.58 12.99
N ASP A 15 2.02 11.71 12.96
CA ASP A 15 1.74 12.71 11.93
C ASP A 15 2.51 12.32 10.68
N LEU A 16 1.81 11.70 9.75
CA LEU A 16 2.43 11.21 8.53
C LEU A 16 2.97 12.34 7.65
N THR A 17 2.46 13.56 7.85
CA THR A 17 2.97 14.69 7.06
C THR A 17 4.39 15.09 7.45
N ALA A 18 4.92 14.52 8.55
CA ALA A 18 6.32 14.72 8.88
C ALA A 18 7.26 13.90 7.99
N LEU A 19 6.73 12.93 7.25
CA LEU A 19 7.53 12.13 6.33
C LEU A 19 7.80 12.90 5.04
N GLU A 20 8.94 12.62 4.43
CA GLU A 20 9.23 13.16 3.11
C GLU A 20 8.35 12.48 2.06
N LEU A 21 8.26 13.11 0.88
CA LEU A 21 7.37 12.62 -0.17
C LEU A 21 7.65 11.17 -0.54
N ASP A 22 8.92 10.82 -0.71
CA ASP A 22 9.27 9.46 -1.09
C ASP A 22 8.87 8.45 -0.02
N GLN A 23 9.01 8.84 1.26
CA GLN A 23 8.60 7.99 2.36
C GLN A 23 7.09 7.80 2.40
N LEU A 24 6.34 8.88 2.16
CA LEU A 24 4.87 8.79 2.11
C LEU A 24 4.42 7.92 0.95
N LEU A 25 5.02 8.11 -0.22
CA LEU A 25 4.64 7.30 -1.37
C LEU A 25 4.92 5.82 -1.11
N SER A 26 6.07 5.50 -0.53
CA SER A 26 6.40 4.12 -0.21
C SER A 26 5.40 3.52 0.77
N LEU A 27 5.00 4.28 1.78
CA LEU A 27 4.02 3.82 2.74
C LEU A 27 2.67 3.55 2.09
N PHE A 28 2.18 4.47 1.26
CA PHE A 28 0.91 4.30 0.58
C PHE A 28 0.95 3.14 -0.41
N ILE A 29 2.05 2.99 -1.13
CA ILE A 29 2.23 1.87 -2.05
C ILE A 29 2.13 0.55 -1.27
N GLY A 30 2.80 0.48 -0.12
CA GLY A 30 2.75 -0.73 0.71
C GLY A 30 1.35 -1.04 1.20
N MET A 31 0.64 -0.04 1.70
CA MET A 31 -0.71 -0.26 2.23
C MET A 31 -1.68 -0.64 1.12
N LEU A 32 -1.62 0.04 -0.02
CA LEU A 32 -2.51 -0.27 -1.14
C LEU A 32 -2.19 -1.64 -1.73
N SER A 33 -0.91 -2.02 -1.76
CA SER A 33 -0.55 -3.35 -2.23
C SER A 33 -1.15 -4.43 -1.35
N ALA A 34 -1.13 -4.22 -0.03
CA ALA A 34 -1.76 -5.15 0.90
C ALA A 34 -3.27 -5.24 0.64
N LYS A 35 -3.92 -4.12 0.36
CA LYS A 35 -5.34 -4.12 0.02
C LYS A 35 -5.59 -4.88 -1.28
N ALA A 36 -4.71 -4.72 -2.27
CA ALA A 36 -4.87 -5.44 -3.53
C ALA A 36 -4.85 -6.95 -3.30
N TRP A 37 -3.91 -7.45 -2.49
CA TRP A 37 -3.86 -8.88 -2.17
C TRP A 37 -5.12 -9.35 -1.46
N GLN A 38 -5.67 -8.52 -0.56
CA GLN A 38 -6.93 -8.85 0.12
C GLN A 38 -8.08 -8.92 -0.87
N TYR A 39 -8.19 -7.94 -1.77
CA TYR A 39 -9.27 -7.90 -2.74
C TYR A 39 -9.17 -9.01 -3.79
N MET A 40 -7.96 -9.49 -4.05
CA MET A 40 -7.79 -10.66 -4.93
C MET A 40 -8.18 -11.97 -4.25
N GLY A 41 -8.46 -11.92 -2.94
CA GLY A 41 -8.83 -13.12 -2.20
C GLY A 41 -7.62 -13.97 -1.80
N ILE A 42 -6.41 -13.41 -1.90
CA ILE A 42 -5.19 -14.14 -1.61
C ILE A 42 -4.76 -13.97 -0.16
N ARG A 43 -5.12 -12.83 0.44
CA ARG A 43 -4.74 -12.51 1.82
C ARG A 43 -5.98 -12.19 2.64
N LEU A 44 -5.98 -12.60 3.91
CA LEU A 44 -7.06 -12.26 4.84
C LEU A 44 -6.96 -10.79 5.24
N LYS A 45 -8.12 -10.16 5.38
CA LYS A 45 -8.18 -8.86 6.05
C LYS A 45 -7.97 -9.07 7.54
N PRO A 46 -7.40 -8.06 8.24
CA PRO A 46 -7.24 -8.19 9.68
C PRO A 46 -8.55 -8.52 10.37
N GLY A 47 -8.52 -9.49 11.27
CA GLY A 47 -9.69 -9.88 12.05
C GLY A 47 -10.67 -10.79 11.34
N LYS A 48 -10.42 -11.14 10.09
CA LYS A 48 -11.30 -12.03 9.32
C LYS A 48 -10.76 -13.45 9.31
N LYS A 49 -11.66 -14.41 9.18
CA LYS A 49 -11.29 -15.82 9.13
C LYS A 49 -11.30 -16.38 7.72
N GLU A 50 -11.92 -15.67 6.77
CA GLU A 50 -12.04 -16.11 5.39
C GLU A 50 -11.64 -14.95 4.50
N THR A 51 -11.06 -15.29 3.34
CA THR A 51 -10.74 -14.29 2.34
C THR A 51 -12.02 -13.84 1.65
N GLU A 52 -11.98 -12.59 1.16
CA GLU A 52 -13.07 -12.02 0.37
C GLU A 52 -12.48 -11.56 -0.95
N LYS A 53 -13.19 -11.82 -2.02
CA LYS A 53 -12.72 -11.45 -3.35
C LYS A 53 -13.59 -10.32 -3.90
N ASP A 54 -12.94 -9.26 -4.34
CA ASP A 54 -13.61 -8.14 -5.00
C ASP A 54 -12.68 -7.67 -6.11
N LEU A 55 -12.84 -8.26 -7.28
CA LEU A 55 -11.89 -8.03 -8.37
C LEU A 55 -11.97 -6.62 -8.92
N ALA A 56 -13.13 -5.97 -8.85
CA ALA A 56 -13.24 -4.58 -9.29
C ALA A 56 -12.38 -3.67 -8.41
N LYS A 57 -12.45 -3.86 -7.09
CA LYS A 57 -11.62 -3.08 -6.18
C LYS A 57 -10.15 -3.47 -6.30
N ALA A 58 -9.86 -4.73 -6.57
CA ALA A 58 -8.48 -5.15 -6.80
C ALA A 58 -7.89 -4.41 -7.99
N SER A 59 -8.63 -4.36 -9.09
CA SER A 59 -8.17 -3.68 -10.30
C SER A 59 -7.89 -2.20 -10.04
N ALA A 60 -8.83 -1.53 -9.38
CA ALA A 60 -8.68 -0.10 -9.07
C ALA A 60 -7.47 0.12 -8.16
N THR A 61 -7.29 -0.76 -7.18
CA THR A 61 -6.19 -0.62 -6.23
C THR A 61 -4.85 -0.82 -6.92
N ILE A 62 -4.76 -1.80 -7.82
CA ILE A 62 -3.52 -2.05 -8.56
C ILE A 62 -3.19 -0.88 -9.48
N ASP A 63 -4.20 -0.29 -10.11
CA ASP A 63 -3.98 0.90 -10.92
C ASP A 63 -3.41 2.05 -10.09
N CYS A 64 -3.93 2.24 -8.88
CA CYS A 64 -3.41 3.25 -7.97
C CYS A 64 -1.95 2.97 -7.60
N VAL A 65 -1.63 1.71 -7.29
CA VAL A 65 -0.25 1.35 -6.95
C VAL A 65 0.67 1.64 -8.12
N SER A 66 0.27 1.24 -9.32
CA SER A 66 1.07 1.46 -10.52
C SER A 66 1.34 2.96 -10.73
N TYR A 67 0.31 3.77 -10.57
CA TYR A 67 0.44 5.21 -10.72
C TYR A 67 1.41 5.79 -9.67
N LEU A 68 1.25 5.39 -8.42
CA LEU A 68 2.09 5.91 -7.35
C LEU A 68 3.55 5.48 -7.53
N VAL A 69 3.78 4.27 -8.01
CA VAL A 69 5.14 3.81 -8.27
C VAL A 69 5.80 4.71 -9.32
N GLU A 70 5.08 5.01 -10.40
CA GLU A 70 5.63 5.89 -11.43
C GLU A 70 6.00 7.27 -10.86
N LYS A 71 5.15 7.78 -9.97
CA LYS A 71 5.39 9.08 -9.36
C LYS A 71 6.55 9.06 -8.37
N ALA A 72 6.80 7.91 -7.76
CA ALA A 72 7.88 7.77 -6.79
C ALA A 72 9.26 7.66 -7.42
N ILE A 73 9.33 7.10 -8.63
CA ILE A 73 10.60 6.74 -9.26
C ILE A 73 11.61 7.90 -9.30
N PRO A 74 11.22 9.14 -9.63
CA PRO A 74 12.21 10.22 -9.68
C PRO A 74 12.83 10.57 -8.31
N TYR A 75 12.27 10.07 -7.22
CA TYR A 75 12.67 10.46 -5.88
C TYR A 75 13.33 9.33 -5.10
N ILE A 76 13.55 8.16 -5.71
CA ILE A 76 14.09 7.00 -5.01
C ILE A 76 15.27 6.45 -5.78
N LEU A 77 16.03 5.58 -5.11
CA LEU A 77 17.18 4.93 -5.73
C LEU A 77 16.70 3.92 -6.76
N GLU A 78 17.53 3.69 -7.77
CA GLU A 78 17.16 2.78 -8.85
C GLU A 78 16.87 1.37 -8.33
N GLU A 79 17.63 0.91 -7.35
CA GLU A 79 17.40 -0.40 -6.76
C GLU A 79 16.00 -0.50 -6.17
N GLU A 80 15.57 0.54 -5.47
CA GLU A 80 14.24 0.55 -4.89
C GLU A 80 13.18 0.66 -5.98
N ALA A 81 13.44 1.46 -7.01
CA ALA A 81 12.52 1.58 -8.14
C ALA A 81 12.29 0.22 -8.80
N ASN A 82 13.35 -0.57 -8.95
CA ASN A 82 13.22 -1.90 -9.54
C ASN A 82 12.36 -2.81 -8.69
N LYS A 83 12.50 -2.72 -7.36
CA LYS A 83 11.66 -3.53 -6.46
C LYS A 83 10.19 -3.13 -6.59
N LEU A 84 9.91 -1.84 -6.72
CA LEU A 84 8.52 -1.38 -6.85
C LEU A 84 7.93 -1.77 -8.20
N ARG A 85 8.72 -1.72 -9.27
CA ARG A 85 8.26 -2.19 -10.57
C ARG A 85 7.95 -3.68 -10.55
N ALA A 86 8.79 -4.46 -9.86
CA ALA A 86 8.54 -5.89 -9.70
C ALA A 86 7.27 -6.14 -8.91
N LEU A 87 7.00 -5.32 -7.89
CA LEU A 87 5.77 -5.43 -7.12
C LEU A 87 4.55 -5.21 -8.01
N VAL A 88 4.56 -4.17 -8.85
CA VAL A 88 3.44 -3.90 -9.76
C VAL A 88 3.23 -5.07 -10.70
N THR A 89 4.32 -5.59 -11.28
CA THR A 89 4.22 -6.74 -12.17
C THR A 89 3.61 -7.94 -11.46
N ASP A 90 4.04 -8.19 -10.24
CA ASP A 90 3.55 -9.32 -9.45
C ASP A 90 2.06 -9.17 -9.16
N LEU A 91 1.62 -7.98 -8.80
CA LEU A 91 0.20 -7.71 -8.57
C LEU A 91 -0.60 -7.95 -9.85
N GLN A 92 -0.10 -7.48 -10.97
CA GLN A 92 -0.82 -7.61 -12.26
C GLN A 92 -0.92 -9.06 -12.69
N ILE A 93 0.16 -9.83 -12.53
CA ILE A 93 0.16 -11.25 -12.87
C ILE A 93 -0.83 -12.00 -12.01
N ASN A 94 -0.83 -11.73 -10.71
CA ASN A 94 -1.75 -12.44 -9.81
C ASN A 94 -3.19 -12.03 -10.06
N TYR A 95 -3.43 -10.76 -10.40
CA TYR A 95 -4.79 -10.34 -10.77
C TYR A 95 -5.27 -11.11 -11.99
N ALA A 96 -4.43 -11.23 -13.01
CA ALA A 96 -4.81 -11.94 -14.23
C ALA A 96 -5.17 -13.40 -13.94
N ARG A 97 -4.49 -14.01 -12.96
CA ARG A 97 -4.79 -15.38 -12.58
C ARG A 97 -6.13 -15.52 -11.89
N GLN A 98 -6.69 -14.45 -11.33
CA GLN A 98 -7.99 -14.48 -10.67
C GLN A 98 -9.12 -14.27 -11.66
N THR A 99 -8.84 -13.78 -12.82
CA THR A 99 -9.86 -13.56 -13.84
C THR A 99 -9.86 -14.69 -14.85
#